data_e8ce90d0e2cb9d78e1e8170f78415e56
#
_entry.id   e8ce90d0e2cb9d78e1e8170f78415e56
#
_cell.length_a   1.000
_cell.length_b   1.000
_cell.length_c   1.000
_cell.angle_alpha   90.00
_cell.angle_beta   90.00
_cell.angle_gamma   90.00
#
_symmetry.space_group_name_H-M   'P 1'
#
loop_
_entity.id
_entity.type
_entity.pdbx_description
1 polymer ?
#
loop_
_entity_poly.entity_id
_entity_poly.type
_entity_poly.pdbx_seq_one_letter_code
_entity_poly.pdbx_strand_id
1 'polypeptide(L)'
;MKELKDRNIPYKIYLTEDEMPKYWYNVRADMTNKPAPLLNPGTLKPMTAEELGGVFCAELVKQEMDDTTAYFEIPEDIRNFYKMYRPSPLVRAYCLEEKLQTPAKIYYKFEGNNTSGSHKLNSAIAQAYYAKEQGLKGVTTETGAGQWGTALSMACAYLGLDCRVFMVKCSYEQKPFRREVMRTYGANVTPSPSNTTEVGRKILAEFPGTTGSLGCAISEAVEAATTREGYRYVLGSVLNQVLLHQSVIGLETQTALEKYGIKPDIIIGCAGGGSNLGGLISPFVGQMLRGEANYRIIAVEPASCPSLTRGVFKYDFCDTGMICPMAKMYTLGNGFIPSANHAGGLRYHGMSAIVSQLYHDGYLEARSVEQTSVFEAAEFFARCEGILPAPESSHAIRTAIDEAVKCRETGEEKTIVFGLTGTGYFDMVAYNKYNDGEMGDYIPTDEDLAKGFATIPSFPGHE
;
A
#
# COMPACT_ATOMS: atom_id res chain seq x y z
N MET A 1 29.37 -21.20 2.23
CA MET A 1 28.47 -21.03 1.07
C MET A 1 28.38 -22.37 0.34
N LYS A 2 27.17 -22.97 0.23
CA LYS A 2 26.97 -24.07 -0.75
C LYS A 2 27.47 -23.59 -2.11
N GLU A 3 28.23 -24.43 -2.79
CA GLU A 3 28.73 -24.04 -4.10
C GLU A 3 27.59 -23.62 -5.02
N LEU A 4 27.78 -22.52 -5.76
CA LEU A 4 26.78 -21.95 -6.70
C LEU A 4 26.29 -22.98 -7.73
N LYS A 5 27.04 -24.08 -7.93
CA LYS A 5 26.73 -25.18 -8.85
C LYS A 5 25.47 -25.97 -8.50
N ASP A 6 25.04 -25.97 -7.22
CA ASP A 6 23.86 -26.74 -6.75
C ASP A 6 22.57 -25.93 -6.74
N ARG A 7 22.59 -24.70 -7.28
CA ARG A 7 21.46 -23.79 -7.27
C ARG A 7 20.74 -23.82 -8.62
N ASN A 8 19.69 -24.61 -8.71
CA ASN A 8 18.90 -24.76 -9.93
C ASN A 8 18.06 -23.51 -10.30
N ILE A 9 17.83 -22.61 -9.35
CA ILE A 9 17.08 -21.37 -9.55
C ILE A 9 18.06 -20.18 -9.45
N PRO A 10 18.04 -19.22 -10.40
CA PRO A 10 18.89 -18.04 -10.31
C PRO A 10 18.52 -17.18 -9.10
N TYR A 11 19.46 -16.36 -8.62
CA TYR A 11 19.17 -15.38 -7.55
C TYR A 11 18.03 -14.44 -7.93
N LYS A 12 18.04 -13.94 -9.16
CA LYS A 12 17.04 -13.02 -9.70
C LYS A 12 16.35 -13.64 -10.89
N ILE A 13 15.07 -13.86 -10.78
CA ILE A 13 14.21 -14.24 -11.89
C ILE A 13 13.68 -12.95 -12.51
N TYR A 14 14.10 -12.69 -13.75
CA TYR A 14 13.58 -11.61 -14.56
C TYR A 14 12.64 -12.15 -15.65
N LEU A 15 11.59 -11.40 -15.89
CA LEU A 15 10.78 -11.52 -17.09
C LEU A 15 11.42 -10.68 -18.21
N THR A 16 11.10 -10.99 -19.45
CA THR A 16 11.36 -10.11 -20.60
C THR A 16 10.26 -9.05 -20.70
N GLU A 17 10.45 -8.02 -21.50
CA GLU A 17 9.40 -7.01 -21.75
C GLU A 17 8.13 -7.64 -22.35
N ASP A 18 8.27 -8.68 -23.18
CA ASP A 18 7.15 -9.39 -23.81
C ASP A 18 6.36 -10.27 -22.82
N GLU A 19 7.00 -10.68 -21.71
CA GLU A 19 6.39 -11.46 -20.64
C GLU A 19 5.67 -10.55 -19.60
N MET A 20 5.80 -9.23 -19.72
CA MET A 20 5.12 -8.28 -18.83
C MET A 20 3.60 -8.32 -19.05
N PRO A 21 2.79 -8.10 -17.99
CA PRO A 21 1.35 -8.07 -18.09
C PRO A 21 0.86 -7.01 -19.09
N LYS A 22 -0.06 -7.40 -19.97
CA LYS A 22 -0.77 -6.51 -20.89
C LYS A 22 -2.10 -6.02 -20.33
N TYR A 23 -2.56 -6.62 -19.24
CA TYR A 23 -3.81 -6.34 -18.56
C TYR A 23 -3.57 -6.23 -17.06
N TRP A 24 -4.32 -5.37 -16.40
CA TRP A 24 -4.52 -5.43 -14.96
C TRP A 24 -5.62 -6.43 -14.64
N TYR A 25 -5.50 -7.13 -13.51
CA TYR A 25 -6.48 -8.09 -13.06
C TYR A 25 -7.33 -7.54 -11.90
N ASN A 26 -8.64 -7.53 -12.10
CA ASN A 26 -9.62 -7.11 -11.11
C ASN A 26 -10.18 -8.34 -10.39
N VAL A 27 -9.63 -8.63 -9.22
CA VAL A 27 -10.03 -9.78 -8.42
C VAL A 27 -11.52 -9.76 -8.02
N ARG A 28 -12.16 -8.57 -8.00
CA ARG A 28 -13.59 -8.45 -7.69
C ARG A 28 -14.48 -9.21 -8.65
N ALA A 29 -14.06 -9.39 -9.89
CA ALA A 29 -14.83 -10.16 -10.87
C ALA A 29 -15.03 -11.63 -10.45
N ASP A 30 -14.07 -12.19 -9.73
CA ASP A 30 -14.11 -13.57 -9.24
C ASP A 30 -14.66 -13.69 -7.79
N MET A 31 -14.80 -12.56 -7.05
CA MET A 31 -15.31 -12.57 -5.68
C MET A 31 -16.81 -12.91 -5.63
N THR A 32 -17.19 -13.89 -4.81
CA THR A 32 -18.58 -14.21 -4.51
C THR A 32 -19.22 -13.12 -3.67
N ASN A 33 -18.56 -12.70 -2.60
CA ASN A 33 -18.96 -11.57 -1.78
C ASN A 33 -18.14 -10.36 -2.21
N LYS A 34 -18.77 -9.50 -3.01
CA LYS A 34 -18.10 -8.27 -3.48
C LYS A 34 -18.02 -7.23 -2.37
N PRO A 35 -16.99 -6.38 -2.39
CA PRO A 35 -16.96 -5.23 -1.48
C PRO A 35 -18.22 -4.39 -1.62
N ALA A 36 -18.74 -3.92 -0.49
CA ALA A 36 -19.92 -3.05 -0.50
C ALA A 36 -19.61 -1.70 -1.18
N PRO A 37 -20.59 -1.04 -1.81
CA PRO A 37 -20.38 0.22 -2.51
C PRO A 37 -19.95 1.35 -1.56
N LEU A 38 -19.21 2.31 -2.09
CA LEU A 38 -18.92 3.56 -1.37
C LEU A 38 -20.23 4.32 -1.13
N LEU A 39 -20.41 4.89 0.07
CA LEU A 39 -21.59 5.68 0.41
C LEU A 39 -21.27 7.18 0.41
N ASN A 40 -22.21 7.97 -0.10
CA ASN A 40 -22.17 9.41 0.03
C ASN A 40 -22.43 9.81 1.49
N PRO A 41 -21.54 10.58 2.12
CA PRO A 41 -21.66 10.92 3.54
C PRO A 41 -22.91 11.75 3.87
N GLY A 42 -23.43 12.53 2.93
CA GLY A 42 -24.60 13.38 3.15
C GLY A 42 -25.93 12.66 2.97
N THR A 43 -26.00 11.66 2.06
CA THR A 43 -27.24 10.97 1.73
C THR A 43 -27.31 9.53 2.25
N LEU A 44 -26.18 8.95 2.66
CA LEU A 44 -26.01 7.55 3.09
C LEU A 44 -26.41 6.53 2.00
N LYS A 45 -26.44 6.97 0.74
CA LYS A 45 -26.73 6.12 -0.41
C LYS A 45 -25.45 5.77 -1.17
N PRO A 46 -25.45 4.67 -1.94
CA PRO A 46 -24.33 4.37 -2.84
C PRO A 46 -24.00 5.58 -3.72
N MET A 47 -22.70 5.89 -3.81
CA MET A 47 -22.22 6.97 -4.66
C MET A 47 -22.46 6.67 -6.13
N THR A 48 -22.86 7.69 -6.87
CA THR A 48 -22.97 7.63 -8.33
C THR A 48 -21.63 7.93 -9.01
N ALA A 49 -21.51 7.55 -10.27
CA ALA A 49 -20.33 7.89 -11.08
C ALA A 49 -20.15 9.41 -11.24
N GLU A 50 -21.25 10.17 -11.29
CA GLU A 50 -21.23 11.64 -11.37
C GLU A 50 -20.63 12.26 -10.09
N GLU A 51 -21.09 11.81 -8.92
CA GLU A 51 -20.58 12.27 -7.62
C GLU A 51 -19.08 11.97 -7.46
N LEU A 52 -18.64 10.74 -7.80
CA LEU A 52 -17.24 10.36 -7.77
C LEU A 52 -16.41 11.14 -8.81
N GLY A 53 -16.97 11.44 -9.99
CA GLY A 53 -16.35 12.22 -11.05
C GLY A 53 -16.06 13.68 -10.67
N GLY A 54 -16.75 14.20 -9.65
CA GLY A 54 -16.42 15.49 -9.03
C GLY A 54 -15.04 15.50 -8.33
N VAL A 55 -14.59 14.34 -7.86
CA VAL A 55 -13.35 14.17 -7.10
C VAL A 55 -12.26 13.50 -7.93
N PHE A 56 -12.57 12.43 -8.65
CA PHE A 56 -11.62 11.58 -9.40
C PHE A 56 -11.74 11.75 -10.92
N CYS A 57 -10.72 11.32 -11.65
CA CYS A 57 -10.77 11.23 -13.11
C CYS A 57 -11.82 10.21 -13.56
N ALA A 58 -12.47 10.47 -14.68
CA ALA A 58 -13.59 9.66 -15.19
C ALA A 58 -13.22 8.17 -15.40
N GLU A 59 -12.06 7.87 -15.99
CA GLU A 59 -11.63 6.48 -16.18
C GLU A 59 -11.32 5.79 -14.85
N LEU A 60 -10.78 6.52 -13.85
CA LEU A 60 -10.56 5.98 -12.51
C LEU A 60 -11.88 5.66 -11.80
N VAL A 61 -12.92 6.48 -12.01
CA VAL A 61 -14.27 6.21 -11.49
C VAL A 61 -14.84 4.93 -12.11
N LYS A 62 -14.69 4.76 -13.42
CA LYS A 62 -15.11 3.54 -14.11
C LYS A 62 -14.42 2.31 -13.53
N GLN A 63 -13.11 2.35 -13.38
CA GLN A 63 -12.33 1.25 -12.80
C GLN A 63 -12.68 1.00 -11.33
N GLU A 64 -12.98 2.05 -10.56
CA GLU A 64 -13.42 1.93 -9.17
C GLU A 64 -14.76 1.20 -9.03
N MET A 65 -15.71 1.50 -9.91
CA MET A 65 -17.07 0.99 -9.82
C MET A 65 -17.28 -0.35 -10.54
N ASP A 66 -16.46 -0.70 -11.54
CA ASP A 66 -16.61 -1.95 -12.29
C ASP A 66 -16.08 -3.14 -11.48
N ASP A 67 -16.98 -3.98 -11.01
CA ASP A 67 -16.69 -5.20 -10.26
C ASP A 67 -16.96 -6.48 -11.07
N THR A 68 -17.16 -6.36 -12.38
CA THR A 68 -17.53 -7.46 -13.29
C THR A 68 -16.46 -7.76 -14.34
N THR A 69 -15.76 -6.74 -14.83
CA THR A 69 -14.66 -6.89 -15.78
C THR A 69 -13.42 -7.45 -15.08
N ALA A 70 -13.01 -8.66 -15.45
CA ALA A 70 -11.86 -9.33 -14.84
C ALA A 70 -10.51 -8.73 -15.28
N TYR A 71 -10.38 -8.34 -16.55
CA TYR A 71 -9.13 -7.86 -17.11
C TYR A 71 -9.32 -6.49 -17.78
N PHE A 72 -8.58 -5.49 -17.30
CA PHE A 72 -8.51 -4.17 -17.91
C PHE A 72 -7.21 -4.05 -18.72
N GLU A 73 -7.32 -3.72 -19.99
CA GLU A 73 -6.13 -3.50 -20.83
C GLU A 73 -5.29 -2.34 -20.27
N ILE A 74 -3.98 -2.57 -20.18
CA ILE A 74 -3.03 -1.53 -19.81
C ILE A 74 -2.72 -0.73 -21.09
N PRO A 75 -3.05 0.57 -21.15
CA PRO A 75 -2.71 1.43 -22.29
C PRO A 75 -1.24 1.31 -22.70
N GLU A 76 -0.98 1.38 -24.00
CA GLU A 76 0.38 1.21 -24.53
C GLU A 76 1.36 2.21 -23.94
N ASP A 77 0.95 3.46 -23.75
CA ASP A 77 1.79 4.50 -23.14
C ASP A 77 2.16 4.16 -21.69
N ILE A 78 1.24 3.60 -20.91
CA ILE A 78 1.52 3.11 -19.56
C ILE A 78 2.49 1.93 -19.62
N ARG A 79 2.30 0.98 -20.55
CA ARG A 79 3.21 -0.15 -20.74
C ARG A 79 4.62 0.31 -21.13
N ASN A 80 4.73 1.30 -22.01
CA ASN A 80 6.02 1.89 -22.39
C ASN A 80 6.70 2.58 -21.21
N PHE A 81 5.94 3.27 -20.37
CA PHE A 81 6.48 3.81 -19.12
C PHE A 81 6.92 2.69 -18.15
N TYR A 82 6.12 1.64 -18.00
CA TYR A 82 6.47 0.49 -17.17
C TYR A 82 7.81 -0.14 -17.59
N LYS A 83 8.12 -0.26 -18.88
CA LYS A 83 9.40 -0.79 -19.38
C LYS A 83 10.63 -0.02 -18.87
N MET A 84 10.49 1.24 -18.45
CA MET A 84 11.60 2.02 -17.89
C MET A 84 12.09 1.49 -16.53
N TYR A 85 11.24 0.74 -15.78
CA TYR A 85 11.59 0.25 -14.45
C TYR A 85 11.04 -1.14 -14.12
N ARG A 86 10.25 -1.72 -14.99
CA ARG A 86 9.73 -3.08 -14.91
C ARG A 86 10.28 -3.92 -16.07
N PRO A 87 10.28 -5.26 -15.98
CA PRO A 87 9.76 -6.07 -14.86
C PRO A 87 10.60 -5.92 -13.59
N SER A 88 9.96 -5.91 -12.42
CA SER A 88 10.71 -5.97 -11.17
C SER A 88 11.12 -7.41 -10.87
N PRO A 89 12.31 -7.65 -10.26
CA PRO A 89 12.80 -9.00 -10.05
C PRO A 89 12.03 -9.75 -8.96
N LEU A 90 11.83 -11.06 -9.19
CA LEU A 90 11.56 -12.01 -8.12
C LEU A 90 12.91 -12.61 -7.70
N VAL A 91 13.29 -12.44 -6.44
CA VAL A 91 14.62 -12.79 -5.93
C VAL A 91 14.52 -13.97 -4.97
N ARG A 92 15.38 -14.96 -5.14
CA ARG A 92 15.55 -16.06 -4.17
C ARG A 92 16.51 -15.61 -3.06
N ALA A 93 16.04 -15.63 -1.82
CA ALA A 93 16.80 -15.18 -0.65
C ALA A 93 17.75 -16.28 -0.12
N TYR A 94 18.67 -16.77 -0.95
CA TYR A 94 19.58 -17.84 -0.59
C TYR A 94 20.44 -17.54 0.66
N CYS A 95 20.91 -16.29 0.81
CA CYS A 95 21.72 -15.93 1.95
C CYS A 95 20.91 -15.90 3.25
N LEU A 96 19.66 -15.43 3.16
CA LEU A 96 18.73 -15.46 4.29
C LEU A 96 18.39 -16.90 4.71
N GLU A 97 18.08 -17.78 3.74
CA GLU A 97 17.82 -19.21 3.99
C GLU A 97 18.99 -19.89 4.70
N GLU A 98 20.23 -19.63 4.23
CA GLU A 98 21.45 -20.19 4.81
C GLU A 98 21.67 -19.68 6.24
N LYS A 99 21.48 -18.37 6.48
CA LYS A 99 21.63 -17.76 7.80
C LYS A 99 20.58 -18.25 8.80
N LEU A 100 19.37 -18.48 8.37
CA LEU A 100 18.30 -19.04 9.20
C LEU A 100 18.39 -20.55 9.39
N GLN A 101 19.25 -21.24 8.62
CA GLN A 101 19.39 -22.70 8.62
C GLN A 101 18.03 -23.40 8.41
N THR A 102 17.21 -22.84 7.52
CA THR A 102 15.85 -23.31 7.27
C THR A 102 15.76 -24.17 6.00
N PRO A 103 14.88 -25.19 5.96
CA PRO A 103 14.53 -25.87 4.72
C PRO A 103 13.59 -25.03 3.83
N ALA A 104 13.00 -23.95 4.35
CA ALA A 104 12.11 -23.09 3.59
C ALA A 104 12.82 -22.47 2.38
N LYS A 105 12.09 -22.33 1.28
CA LYS A 105 12.50 -21.61 0.07
C LYS A 105 11.88 -20.21 0.12
N ILE A 106 12.71 -19.17 0.23
CA ILE A 106 12.25 -17.80 0.45
C ILE A 106 12.46 -16.97 -0.81
N TYR A 107 11.40 -16.33 -1.29
CA TYR A 107 11.42 -15.42 -2.43
C TYR A 107 10.86 -14.06 -2.05
N TYR A 108 11.40 -13.00 -2.63
CA TYR A 108 10.82 -11.66 -2.48
C TYR A 108 10.66 -10.96 -3.83
N LYS A 109 9.47 -10.34 -4.02
CA LYS A 109 9.19 -9.47 -5.16
C LYS A 109 9.68 -8.07 -4.87
N PHE A 110 10.76 -7.64 -5.54
CA PHE A 110 11.46 -6.41 -5.21
C PHE A 110 10.91 -5.21 -5.96
N GLU A 111 9.90 -4.57 -5.41
CA GLU A 111 9.28 -3.36 -5.94
C GLU A 111 10.02 -2.05 -5.57
N GLY A 112 10.91 -2.08 -4.60
CA GLY A 112 11.79 -0.96 -4.25
C GLY A 112 12.92 -0.70 -5.26
N ASN A 113 13.07 -1.57 -6.27
CA ASN A 113 14.11 -1.49 -7.29
C ASN A 113 13.69 -0.60 -8.47
N ASN A 114 13.11 0.56 -8.19
CA ASN A 114 12.79 1.56 -9.20
C ASN A 114 13.16 2.96 -8.73
N THR A 115 13.12 3.93 -9.62
CA THR A 115 13.58 5.31 -9.36
C THR A 115 12.75 6.04 -8.30
N SER A 116 11.50 5.66 -8.07
CA SER A 116 10.69 6.20 -6.97
C SER A 116 10.95 5.52 -5.63
N GLY A 117 11.64 4.38 -5.64
CA GLY A 117 11.98 3.58 -4.48
C GLY A 117 10.83 2.78 -3.89
N SER A 118 9.69 2.63 -4.56
CA SER A 118 8.55 1.84 -4.06
C SER A 118 7.58 1.39 -5.15
N HIS A 119 6.71 0.41 -4.82
CA HIS A 119 5.60 -0.10 -5.64
C HIS A 119 4.60 0.99 -6.10
N LYS A 120 4.55 2.13 -5.40
CA LYS A 120 3.53 3.15 -5.64
C LYS A 120 3.58 3.76 -7.03
N LEU A 121 4.73 3.72 -7.70
CA LEU A 121 4.91 4.21 -9.06
C LEU A 121 3.97 3.51 -10.06
N ASN A 122 3.62 2.24 -9.84
CA ASN A 122 2.73 1.48 -10.73
C ASN A 122 1.36 2.15 -10.88
N SER A 123 0.77 2.60 -9.77
CA SER A 123 -0.51 3.30 -9.79
C SER A 123 -0.37 4.80 -10.08
N ALA A 124 0.73 5.42 -9.65
CA ALA A 124 0.96 6.85 -9.89
C ALA A 124 0.98 7.16 -11.39
N ILE A 125 1.64 6.33 -12.19
CA ILE A 125 1.67 6.47 -13.64
C ILE A 125 0.29 6.32 -14.26
N ALA A 126 -0.48 5.31 -13.85
CA ALA A 126 -1.82 5.08 -14.39
C ALA A 126 -2.75 6.26 -14.06
N GLN A 127 -2.76 6.73 -12.82
CA GLN A 127 -3.62 7.83 -12.40
C GLN A 127 -3.23 9.16 -13.07
N ALA A 128 -1.93 9.45 -13.17
CA ALA A 128 -1.45 10.65 -13.86
C ALA A 128 -1.73 10.58 -15.39
N TYR A 129 -1.57 9.40 -16.01
CA TYR A 129 -1.92 9.19 -17.41
C TYR A 129 -3.41 9.51 -17.68
N TYR A 130 -4.33 8.95 -16.89
CA TYR A 130 -5.77 9.22 -17.08
C TYR A 130 -6.13 10.68 -16.77
N ALA A 131 -5.44 11.33 -15.83
CA ALA A 131 -5.60 12.77 -15.62
C ALA A 131 -5.19 13.58 -16.85
N LYS A 132 -4.07 13.21 -17.49
CA LYS A 132 -3.60 13.83 -18.74
C LYS A 132 -4.56 13.61 -19.89
N GLU A 133 -5.03 12.37 -20.09
CA GLU A 133 -5.98 12.02 -21.14
C GLU A 133 -7.32 12.78 -21.00
N GLN A 134 -7.75 13.02 -19.77
CA GLN A 134 -8.93 13.85 -19.50
C GLN A 134 -8.70 15.35 -19.74
N GLY A 135 -7.49 15.79 -20.07
CA GLY A 135 -7.12 17.20 -20.31
C GLY A 135 -7.02 18.03 -19.03
N LEU A 136 -6.74 17.40 -17.88
CA LEU A 136 -6.58 18.13 -16.62
C LEU A 136 -5.26 18.91 -16.60
N LYS A 137 -5.24 20.03 -15.85
CA LYS A 137 -4.07 20.86 -15.62
C LYS A 137 -3.13 20.23 -14.60
N GLY A 138 -3.70 19.50 -13.63
CA GLY A 138 -2.93 18.91 -12.55
C GLY A 138 -3.75 18.01 -11.63
N VAL A 139 -3.06 17.48 -10.64
CA VAL A 139 -3.63 16.61 -9.62
C VAL A 139 -3.25 17.08 -8.22
N THR A 140 -4.10 16.72 -7.25
CA THR A 140 -3.82 16.92 -5.82
C THR A 140 -3.76 15.56 -5.15
N THR A 141 -2.98 15.45 -4.08
CA THR A 141 -2.87 14.22 -3.32
C THR A 141 -2.35 14.46 -1.90
N GLU A 142 -2.55 13.48 -1.05
CA GLU A 142 -1.88 13.36 0.23
C GLU A 142 -0.62 12.50 0.14
N THR A 143 0.23 12.57 1.15
CA THR A 143 1.28 11.56 1.37
C THR A 143 1.64 11.44 2.85
N GLY A 144 1.76 10.23 3.37
CA GLY A 144 2.21 9.95 4.72
C GLY A 144 3.73 10.11 4.85
N ALA A 145 4.46 9.05 4.53
CA ALA A 145 5.94 9.02 4.59
C ALA A 145 6.64 9.70 3.40
N GLY A 146 5.90 10.11 2.38
CA GLY A 146 6.43 10.72 1.16
C GLY A 146 6.65 9.77 -0.01
N GLN A 147 6.45 8.48 0.15
CA GLN A 147 6.65 7.49 -0.93
C GLN A 147 5.64 7.69 -2.08
N TRP A 148 4.37 7.90 -1.74
CA TRP A 148 3.34 8.16 -2.73
C TRP A 148 3.55 9.51 -3.43
N GLY A 149 3.80 10.57 -2.65
CA GLY A 149 4.10 11.89 -3.19
C GLY A 149 5.29 11.87 -4.15
N THR A 150 6.36 11.13 -3.82
CA THR A 150 7.53 10.93 -4.69
C THR A 150 7.14 10.26 -6.01
N ALA A 151 6.42 9.16 -5.96
CA ALA A 151 5.99 8.43 -7.15
C ALA A 151 5.09 9.28 -8.06
N LEU A 152 4.11 9.98 -7.46
CA LEU A 152 3.20 10.84 -8.21
C LEU A 152 3.91 12.07 -8.79
N SER A 153 4.82 12.70 -8.04
CA SER A 153 5.61 13.84 -8.54
C SER A 153 6.41 13.47 -9.77
N MET A 154 7.02 12.28 -9.77
CA MET A 154 7.74 11.72 -10.91
C MET A 154 6.81 11.49 -12.11
N ALA A 155 5.65 10.86 -11.89
CA ALA A 155 4.67 10.61 -12.95
C ALA A 155 4.14 11.93 -13.56
N CYS A 156 3.84 12.92 -12.72
CA CYS A 156 3.37 14.22 -13.16
C CYS A 156 4.45 15.00 -13.96
N ALA A 157 5.71 14.95 -13.52
CA ALA A 157 6.82 15.56 -14.25
C ALA A 157 6.96 14.97 -15.65
N TYR A 158 6.87 13.64 -15.76
CA TYR A 158 6.93 12.94 -17.05
C TYR A 158 5.76 13.33 -17.98
N LEU A 159 4.55 13.44 -17.43
CA LEU A 159 3.33 13.73 -18.20
C LEU A 159 3.02 15.23 -18.35
N GLY A 160 3.80 16.11 -17.73
CA GLY A 160 3.61 17.57 -17.80
C GLY A 160 2.39 18.07 -17.05
N LEU A 161 2.07 17.46 -15.89
CA LEU A 161 0.97 17.86 -15.01
C LEU A 161 1.48 18.62 -13.77
N ASP A 162 0.72 19.63 -13.32
CA ASP A 162 0.95 20.21 -11.99
C ASP A 162 0.63 19.18 -10.89
N CYS A 163 1.48 19.11 -9.87
CA CYS A 163 1.35 18.16 -8.77
C CYS A 163 1.35 18.89 -7.43
N ARG A 164 0.25 18.75 -6.66
CA ARG A 164 0.11 19.34 -5.32
C ARG A 164 -0.02 18.27 -4.28
N VAL A 165 0.95 18.22 -3.39
CA VAL A 165 1.10 17.17 -2.37
C VAL A 165 0.91 17.76 -0.98
N PHE A 166 -0.06 17.24 -0.23
CA PHE A 166 -0.23 17.50 1.20
C PHE A 166 0.48 16.40 1.99
N MET A 167 1.58 16.74 2.63
CA MET A 167 2.41 15.78 3.36
C MET A 167 2.14 15.88 4.86
N VAL A 168 1.89 14.74 5.51
CA VAL A 168 1.70 14.69 6.97
C VAL A 168 2.82 15.45 7.68
N LYS A 169 2.50 16.43 8.51
CA LYS A 169 3.43 17.41 9.10
C LYS A 169 4.65 16.76 9.79
N CYS A 170 4.43 15.76 10.64
CA CYS A 170 5.56 15.07 11.28
C CYS A 170 6.52 14.43 10.26
N SER A 171 6.00 13.86 9.19
CA SER A 171 6.84 13.28 8.13
C SER A 171 7.52 14.36 7.28
N TYR A 172 6.85 15.48 7.03
CA TYR A 172 7.43 16.62 6.32
C TYR A 172 8.70 17.15 7.03
N GLU A 173 8.68 17.15 8.36
CA GLU A 173 9.83 17.57 9.19
C GLU A 173 10.90 16.47 9.32
N GLN A 174 10.49 15.21 9.52
CA GLN A 174 11.41 14.09 9.79
C GLN A 174 12.04 13.49 8.53
N LYS A 175 11.44 13.71 7.35
CA LYS A 175 11.91 13.13 6.08
C LYS A 175 12.20 14.22 5.02
N PRO A 176 13.14 15.13 5.29
CA PRO A 176 13.41 16.28 4.42
C PRO A 176 13.83 15.87 3.01
N PHE A 177 14.57 14.76 2.86
CA PHE A 177 15.05 14.32 1.54
C PHE A 177 13.91 13.85 0.62
N ARG A 178 12.86 13.22 1.14
CA ARG A 178 11.68 12.89 0.32
C ARG A 178 10.96 14.13 -0.16
N ARG A 179 10.85 15.16 0.68
CA ARG A 179 10.31 16.45 0.30
C ARG A 179 11.11 17.08 -0.84
N GLU A 180 12.44 17.07 -0.73
CA GLU A 180 13.31 17.64 -1.76
C GLU A 180 13.26 16.85 -3.08
N VAL A 181 13.12 15.53 -3.05
CA VAL A 181 12.89 14.72 -4.25
C VAL A 181 11.60 15.13 -4.96
N MET A 182 10.49 15.26 -4.21
CA MET A 182 9.21 15.73 -4.79
C MET A 182 9.33 17.13 -5.41
N ARG A 183 10.00 18.06 -4.73
CA ARG A 183 10.27 19.41 -5.25
C ARG A 183 11.19 19.40 -6.47
N THR A 184 12.17 18.51 -6.53
CA THR A 184 13.04 18.33 -7.69
C THR A 184 12.27 17.88 -8.92
N TYR A 185 11.23 17.06 -8.75
CA TYR A 185 10.29 16.71 -9.81
C TYR A 185 9.22 17.80 -10.09
N GLY A 186 9.31 18.96 -9.45
CA GLY A 186 8.43 20.10 -9.70
C GLY A 186 7.13 20.12 -8.88
N ALA A 187 6.94 19.19 -7.94
CA ALA A 187 5.73 19.21 -7.11
C ALA A 187 5.74 20.31 -6.07
N ASN A 188 4.55 20.86 -5.80
CA ASN A 188 4.29 21.75 -4.68
C ASN A 188 3.96 20.90 -3.45
N VAL A 189 4.81 20.93 -2.42
CA VAL A 189 4.65 20.10 -1.20
C VAL A 189 4.30 20.99 -0.01
N THR A 190 3.13 20.74 0.58
CA THR A 190 2.59 21.49 1.71
C THR A 190 2.50 20.59 2.95
N PRO A 191 3.00 21.01 4.14
CA PRO A 191 2.79 20.24 5.37
C PRO A 191 1.31 20.28 5.76
N SER A 192 0.73 19.15 6.16
CA SER A 192 -0.68 19.01 6.55
C SER A 192 -0.83 18.60 8.02
N PRO A 193 -1.76 19.24 8.76
CA PRO A 193 -2.69 20.29 8.32
C PRO A 193 -2.01 21.65 8.10
N SER A 194 -2.59 22.45 7.19
CA SER A 194 -2.04 23.72 6.74
C SER A 194 -3.06 24.87 6.82
N ASN A 195 -2.57 26.10 6.65
CA ASN A 195 -3.43 27.28 6.51
C ASN A 195 -3.92 27.54 5.07
N THR A 196 -3.58 26.66 4.12
CA THR A 196 -3.88 26.87 2.69
C THR A 196 -5.28 26.42 2.30
N THR A 197 -5.90 25.57 3.11
CA THR A 197 -7.25 25.03 2.92
C THR A 197 -8.17 25.43 4.08
N GLU A 198 -9.48 25.40 3.87
CA GLU A 198 -10.45 25.70 4.94
C GLU A 198 -10.45 24.58 5.99
N VAL A 199 -10.47 23.31 5.53
CA VAL A 199 -10.44 22.16 6.42
C VAL A 199 -9.14 22.12 7.24
N GLY A 200 -8.01 22.46 6.64
CA GLY A 200 -6.73 22.54 7.35
C GLY A 200 -6.74 23.58 8.45
N ARG A 201 -7.30 24.77 8.20
CA ARG A 201 -7.49 25.81 9.21
C ARG A 201 -8.40 25.36 10.36
N LYS A 202 -9.51 24.67 10.05
CA LYS A 202 -10.42 24.12 11.08
C LYS A 202 -9.71 23.10 11.96
N ILE A 203 -8.96 22.17 11.37
CA ILE A 203 -8.20 21.15 12.11
C ILE A 203 -7.14 21.82 13.00
N LEU A 204 -6.40 22.82 12.50
CA LEU A 204 -5.41 23.55 13.30
C LEU A 204 -6.03 24.35 14.45
N ALA A 205 -7.25 24.87 14.26
CA ALA A 205 -7.97 25.58 15.32
C ALA A 205 -8.46 24.63 16.43
N GLU A 206 -8.92 23.45 16.04
CA GLU A 206 -9.41 22.42 16.97
C GLU A 206 -8.25 21.69 17.68
N PHE A 207 -7.14 21.43 16.96
CA PHE A 207 -5.96 20.71 17.45
C PHE A 207 -4.67 21.51 17.21
N PRO A 208 -4.38 22.58 17.95
CA PRO A 208 -3.27 23.52 17.67
C PRO A 208 -1.88 22.87 17.67
N GLY A 209 -1.71 21.78 18.40
CA GLY A 209 -0.43 21.05 18.53
C GLY A 209 -0.30 19.80 17.66
N THR A 210 -1.25 19.56 16.75
CA THR A 210 -1.28 18.30 15.99
C THR A 210 -0.06 18.12 15.10
N THR A 211 0.45 16.90 15.07
CA THR A 211 1.50 16.43 14.15
C THR A 211 0.95 16.03 12.77
N GLY A 212 -0.37 16.10 12.61
CA GLY A 212 -1.08 15.68 11.41
C GLY A 212 -1.29 14.17 11.32
N SER A 213 -2.20 13.80 10.45
CA SER A 213 -2.50 12.40 10.08
C SER A 213 -2.71 12.29 8.59
N LEU A 214 -2.75 11.05 8.09
CA LEU A 214 -3.09 10.82 6.67
C LEU A 214 -4.51 11.29 6.36
N GLY A 215 -5.46 11.08 7.28
CA GLY A 215 -6.84 11.57 7.13
C GLY A 215 -6.93 13.09 7.01
N CYS A 216 -6.14 13.86 7.78
CA CYS A 216 -6.06 15.32 7.61
C CYS A 216 -5.55 15.71 6.22
N ALA A 217 -4.49 15.06 5.76
CA ALA A 217 -3.89 15.35 4.45
C ALA A 217 -4.82 14.97 3.29
N ILE A 218 -5.60 13.89 3.41
CA ILE A 218 -6.66 13.51 2.47
C ILE A 218 -7.71 14.63 2.37
N SER A 219 -8.24 15.09 3.50
CA SER A 219 -9.24 16.16 3.52
C SER A 219 -8.75 17.44 2.81
N GLU A 220 -7.52 17.87 3.07
CA GLU A 220 -6.93 19.03 2.39
C GLU A 220 -6.72 18.81 0.89
N ALA A 221 -6.26 17.62 0.50
CA ALA A 221 -6.05 17.30 -0.91
C ALA A 221 -7.36 17.25 -1.71
N VAL A 222 -8.43 16.69 -1.12
CA VAL A 222 -9.77 16.67 -1.74
C VAL A 222 -10.35 18.07 -1.85
N GLU A 223 -10.28 18.89 -0.82
CA GLU A 223 -10.70 20.29 -0.89
C GLU A 223 -9.95 21.03 -2.00
N ALA A 224 -8.63 20.87 -2.07
CA ALA A 224 -7.81 21.52 -3.09
C ALA A 224 -8.16 21.06 -4.51
N ALA A 225 -8.59 19.81 -4.70
CA ALA A 225 -9.05 19.29 -5.99
C ALA A 225 -10.41 19.88 -6.40
N THR A 226 -11.36 19.89 -5.47
CA THR A 226 -12.76 20.27 -5.74
C THR A 226 -12.95 21.78 -5.88
N THR A 227 -12.07 22.57 -5.27
CA THR A 227 -12.12 24.06 -5.35
C THR A 227 -11.27 24.64 -6.47
N ARG A 228 -10.57 23.80 -7.26
CA ARG A 228 -9.64 24.22 -8.32
C ARG A 228 -10.06 23.67 -9.68
N GLU A 229 -10.39 24.56 -10.61
CA GLU A 229 -10.75 24.15 -11.98
C GLU A 229 -9.58 23.45 -12.69
N GLY A 230 -9.87 22.30 -13.31
CA GLY A 230 -8.90 21.48 -14.02
C GLY A 230 -8.05 20.58 -13.13
N TYR A 231 -8.43 20.40 -11.87
CA TYR A 231 -7.76 19.47 -10.95
C TYR A 231 -8.67 18.33 -10.53
N ARG A 232 -8.05 17.17 -10.22
CA ARG A 232 -8.70 16.03 -9.59
C ARG A 232 -7.79 15.46 -8.51
N TYR A 233 -8.40 14.83 -7.55
CA TYR A 233 -7.70 14.10 -6.50
C TYR A 233 -7.26 12.73 -7.00
N VAL A 234 -6.07 12.30 -6.60
CA VAL A 234 -5.51 10.97 -6.82
C VAL A 234 -4.96 10.40 -5.53
N LEU A 235 -5.01 9.08 -5.37
CA LEU A 235 -4.80 8.41 -4.08
C LEU A 235 -3.88 7.21 -4.22
N GLY A 236 -2.93 7.07 -3.31
CA GLY A 236 -1.87 6.05 -3.38
C GLY A 236 -2.22 4.69 -2.76
N SER A 237 -3.44 4.48 -2.27
CA SER A 237 -3.85 3.24 -1.60
C SER A 237 -5.37 3.15 -1.49
N VAL A 238 -5.89 2.12 -0.82
CA VAL A 238 -7.27 1.92 -0.36
C VAL A 238 -8.27 1.62 -1.47
N LEU A 239 -8.38 2.46 -2.50
CA LEU A 239 -9.41 2.34 -3.55
C LEU A 239 -9.18 1.12 -4.46
N ASN A 240 -10.29 0.59 -4.98
CA ASN A 240 -10.30 -0.60 -5.85
C ASN A 240 -9.45 -0.40 -7.11
N GLN A 241 -9.51 0.79 -7.73
CA GLN A 241 -8.71 1.13 -8.91
C GLN A 241 -7.21 1.14 -8.58
N VAL A 242 -6.80 1.48 -7.36
CA VAL A 242 -5.39 1.43 -6.95
C VAL A 242 -4.91 -0.02 -6.83
N LEU A 243 -5.70 -0.90 -6.20
CA LEU A 243 -5.40 -2.33 -6.11
C LEU A 243 -5.35 -2.97 -7.49
N LEU A 244 -6.26 -2.57 -8.41
CA LEU A 244 -6.24 -2.98 -9.81
C LEU A 244 -4.90 -2.67 -10.47
N HIS A 245 -4.40 -1.42 -10.39
CA HIS A 245 -3.11 -1.04 -10.97
C HIS A 245 -1.94 -1.81 -10.34
N GLN A 246 -2.01 -2.10 -9.04
CA GLN A 246 -0.98 -2.85 -8.34
C GLN A 246 -0.98 -4.35 -8.67
N SER A 247 -2.01 -4.87 -9.37
CA SER A 247 -2.06 -6.28 -9.76
C SER A 247 -0.88 -6.71 -10.65
N VAL A 248 -0.20 -5.77 -11.31
CA VAL A 248 1.04 -6.05 -12.06
C VAL A 248 2.11 -6.73 -11.19
N ILE A 249 2.13 -6.43 -9.88
CA ILE A 249 3.06 -7.06 -8.92
C ILE A 249 2.80 -8.56 -8.85
N GLY A 250 1.55 -8.93 -8.61
CA GLY A 250 1.13 -10.32 -8.50
C GLY A 250 1.23 -11.07 -9.81
N LEU A 251 0.81 -10.47 -10.91
CA LEU A 251 0.86 -11.06 -12.26
C LEU A 251 2.30 -11.38 -12.68
N GLU A 252 3.25 -10.44 -12.51
CA GLU A 252 4.66 -10.73 -12.76
C GLU A 252 5.23 -11.78 -11.80
N THR A 253 4.81 -11.75 -10.53
CA THR A 253 5.25 -12.76 -9.55
C THR A 253 4.78 -14.14 -9.95
N GLN A 254 3.52 -14.30 -10.34
CA GLN A 254 2.95 -15.55 -10.81
C GLN A 254 3.69 -16.06 -12.05
N THR A 255 3.85 -15.23 -13.09
CA THR A 255 4.58 -15.58 -14.31
C THR A 255 6.02 -16.01 -14.01
N ALA A 256 6.72 -15.30 -13.12
CA ALA A 256 8.09 -15.64 -12.73
C ALA A 256 8.18 -16.98 -11.97
N LEU A 257 7.23 -17.28 -11.10
CA LEU A 257 7.14 -18.55 -10.39
C LEU A 257 6.85 -19.70 -11.37
N GLU A 258 5.86 -19.53 -12.25
CA GLU A 258 5.47 -20.51 -13.25
C GLU A 258 6.62 -20.85 -14.23
N LYS A 259 7.42 -19.85 -14.62
CA LYS A 259 8.60 -20.02 -15.49
C LYS A 259 9.61 -21.04 -14.95
N TYR A 260 9.66 -21.23 -13.65
CA TYR A 260 10.55 -22.20 -12.98
C TYR A 260 9.80 -23.33 -12.27
N GLY A 261 8.50 -23.47 -12.50
CA GLY A 261 7.68 -24.52 -11.88
C GLY A 261 7.59 -24.41 -10.36
N ILE A 262 7.71 -23.19 -9.81
CA ILE A 262 7.67 -22.91 -8.37
C ILE A 262 6.23 -22.70 -7.94
N LYS A 263 5.79 -23.41 -6.90
CA LYS A 263 4.47 -23.25 -6.28
C LYS A 263 4.65 -22.62 -4.89
N PRO A 264 4.06 -21.44 -4.61
CA PRO A 264 4.11 -20.85 -3.28
C PRO A 264 3.17 -21.59 -2.33
N ASP A 265 3.61 -21.80 -1.08
CA ASP A 265 2.76 -22.26 0.02
C ASP A 265 2.23 -21.08 0.84
N ILE A 266 3.10 -20.07 1.05
CA ILE A 266 2.80 -18.90 1.89
C ILE A 266 3.13 -17.62 1.11
N ILE A 267 2.17 -16.69 1.07
CA ILE A 267 2.35 -15.37 0.45
C ILE A 267 2.15 -14.32 1.53
N ILE A 268 3.11 -13.38 1.65
CA ILE A 268 3.16 -12.41 2.74
C ILE A 268 3.28 -11.00 2.18
N GLY A 269 2.49 -10.06 2.68
CA GLY A 269 2.62 -8.66 2.35
C GLY A 269 2.32 -7.74 3.52
N CYS A 270 2.99 -6.60 3.58
CA CYS A 270 2.65 -5.57 4.57
C CYS A 270 1.34 -4.89 4.19
N ALA A 271 0.56 -4.50 5.19
CA ALA A 271 -0.77 -3.94 5.03
C ALA A 271 -0.92 -2.64 5.83
N GLY A 272 -1.07 -1.53 5.11
CA GLY A 272 -1.58 -0.25 5.61
C GLY A 272 -2.97 -0.06 5.03
N GLY A 273 -3.12 0.73 3.95
CA GLY A 273 -4.36 0.78 3.18
C GLY A 273 -4.58 -0.44 2.26
N GLY A 274 -3.66 -1.39 2.19
CA GLY A 274 -3.82 -2.69 1.51
C GLY A 274 -3.42 -2.74 0.04
N SER A 275 -2.92 -1.66 -0.59
CA SER A 275 -2.71 -1.65 -2.05
C SER A 275 -1.61 -2.58 -2.54
N ASN A 276 -0.44 -2.60 -1.87
CA ASN A 276 0.64 -3.51 -2.26
C ASN A 276 0.28 -4.98 -2.02
N LEU A 277 -0.33 -5.26 -0.87
CA LEU A 277 -0.80 -6.61 -0.54
C LEU A 277 -1.85 -7.07 -1.55
N GLY A 278 -2.91 -6.27 -1.76
CA GLY A 278 -3.97 -6.57 -2.71
C GLY A 278 -3.46 -6.79 -4.13
N GLY A 279 -2.49 -5.99 -4.57
CA GLY A 279 -1.84 -6.16 -5.88
C GLY A 279 -1.05 -7.46 -5.98
N LEU A 280 -0.21 -7.76 -4.97
CA LEU A 280 0.59 -8.99 -4.94
C LEU A 280 -0.27 -10.25 -4.95
N ILE A 281 -1.30 -10.27 -4.11
CA ILE A 281 -2.11 -11.48 -3.90
C ILE A 281 -3.21 -11.68 -4.94
N SER A 282 -3.60 -10.64 -5.69
CA SER A 282 -4.79 -10.67 -6.54
C SER A 282 -4.87 -11.89 -7.48
N PRO A 283 -3.84 -12.28 -8.27
CA PRO A 283 -3.97 -13.44 -9.15
C PRO A 283 -4.01 -14.77 -8.37
N PHE A 284 -3.36 -14.84 -7.21
CA PHE A 284 -3.36 -16.03 -6.35
C PHE A 284 -4.72 -16.20 -5.66
N VAL A 285 -5.28 -15.12 -5.14
CA VAL A 285 -6.65 -15.13 -4.60
C VAL A 285 -7.66 -15.46 -5.69
N GLY A 286 -7.49 -14.95 -6.91
CA GLY A 286 -8.31 -15.32 -8.05
C GLY A 286 -8.32 -16.83 -8.30
N GLN A 287 -7.17 -17.49 -8.24
CA GLN A 287 -7.08 -18.96 -8.34
C GLN A 287 -7.80 -19.65 -7.17
N MET A 288 -7.68 -19.12 -5.92
CA MET A 288 -8.40 -19.68 -4.77
C MET A 288 -9.92 -19.55 -4.94
N LEU A 289 -10.40 -18.38 -5.38
CA LEU A 289 -11.83 -18.10 -5.62
C LEU A 289 -12.43 -19.02 -6.70
N ARG A 290 -11.66 -19.35 -7.73
CA ARG A 290 -12.05 -20.30 -8.79
C ARG A 290 -11.84 -21.78 -8.41
N GLY A 291 -11.30 -22.07 -7.23
CA GLY A 291 -11.02 -23.43 -6.77
C GLY A 291 -9.83 -24.11 -7.48
N GLU A 292 -8.94 -23.35 -8.10
CA GLU A 292 -7.79 -23.85 -8.86
C GLU A 292 -6.58 -24.15 -7.97
N ALA A 293 -6.45 -23.42 -6.85
CA ALA A 293 -5.32 -23.55 -5.92
C ALA A 293 -5.73 -23.14 -4.50
N ASN A 294 -4.85 -23.43 -3.54
CA ASN A 294 -4.99 -22.96 -2.17
C ASN A 294 -3.64 -22.44 -1.68
N TYR A 295 -3.63 -21.23 -1.14
CA TYR A 295 -2.46 -20.54 -0.60
C TYR A 295 -2.75 -20.04 0.80
N ARG A 296 -1.74 -20.07 1.66
CA ARG A 296 -1.82 -19.36 2.94
C ARG A 296 -1.32 -17.93 2.74
N ILE A 297 -2.19 -16.96 2.92
CA ILE A 297 -1.89 -15.53 2.68
C ILE A 297 -1.90 -14.79 4.01
N ILE A 298 -0.83 -14.05 4.31
CA ILE A 298 -0.66 -13.33 5.56
C ILE A 298 -0.52 -11.83 5.29
N ALA A 299 -1.48 -11.06 5.76
CA ALA A 299 -1.41 -9.60 5.84
C ALA A 299 -0.67 -9.20 7.12
N VAL A 300 0.37 -8.37 7.01
CA VAL A 300 1.17 -7.96 8.16
C VAL A 300 1.03 -6.46 8.39
N GLU A 301 0.53 -6.08 9.55
CA GLU A 301 0.29 -4.69 9.94
C GLU A 301 1.13 -4.28 11.16
N PRO A 302 1.36 -2.98 11.40
CA PRO A 302 2.02 -2.52 12.62
C PRO A 302 1.15 -2.79 13.85
N ALA A 303 1.75 -3.25 14.94
CA ALA A 303 1.06 -3.37 16.23
C ALA A 303 0.49 -2.03 16.74
N SER A 304 1.07 -0.92 16.29
CA SER A 304 0.61 0.45 16.60
C SER A 304 -0.57 0.93 15.76
N CYS A 305 -0.96 0.20 14.70
CA CYS A 305 -2.09 0.52 13.83
C CYS A 305 -2.78 -0.78 13.35
N PRO A 306 -3.41 -1.55 14.26
CA PRO A 306 -3.86 -2.92 14.02
C PRO A 306 -5.27 -2.97 13.42
N SER A 307 -5.45 -2.43 12.22
CA SER A 307 -6.77 -2.28 11.59
C SER A 307 -7.47 -3.60 11.30
N LEU A 308 -6.76 -4.64 10.87
CA LEU A 308 -7.32 -5.97 10.62
C LEU A 308 -7.45 -6.80 11.92
N THR A 309 -6.38 -6.83 12.73
CA THR A 309 -6.35 -7.73 13.90
C THR A 309 -7.17 -7.23 15.09
N ARG A 310 -7.40 -5.91 15.20
CA ARG A 310 -8.15 -5.31 16.31
C ARG A 310 -9.23 -4.32 15.88
N GLY A 311 -9.38 -4.06 14.58
CA GLY A 311 -10.43 -3.20 14.02
C GLY A 311 -11.78 -3.91 13.94
N VAL A 312 -12.80 -3.14 13.54
CA VAL A 312 -14.16 -3.62 13.31
C VAL A 312 -14.55 -3.47 11.85
N PHE A 313 -15.34 -4.41 11.31
CA PHE A 313 -15.78 -4.39 9.91
C PHE A 313 -17.07 -3.59 9.77
N LYS A 314 -16.93 -2.30 9.51
CA LYS A 314 -18.04 -1.34 9.42
C LYS A 314 -17.83 -0.30 8.30
N TYR A 315 -18.89 0.43 7.96
CA TYR A 315 -18.73 1.65 7.19
C TYR A 315 -18.07 2.73 8.04
N ASP A 316 -17.05 3.37 7.48
CA ASP A 316 -16.37 4.48 8.11
C ASP A 316 -15.90 5.48 7.06
N PHE A 317 -15.66 6.73 7.46
CA PHE A 317 -15.11 7.74 6.59
C PHE A 317 -13.67 7.42 6.19
N CYS A 318 -13.33 7.66 4.93
CA CYS A 318 -11.96 7.48 4.46
C CYS A 318 -11.00 8.57 4.94
N ASP A 319 -11.53 9.67 5.53
CA ASP A 319 -10.75 10.82 6.00
C ASP A 319 -11.22 11.34 7.36
N THR A 320 -10.35 12.10 8.05
CA THR A 320 -10.64 12.66 9.36
C THR A 320 -11.61 13.85 9.28
N GLY A 321 -11.63 14.60 8.18
CA GLY A 321 -12.53 15.72 7.96
C GLY A 321 -13.95 15.33 7.55
N MET A 322 -14.22 14.04 7.37
CA MET A 322 -15.52 13.47 7.00
C MET A 322 -16.12 14.07 5.71
N ILE A 323 -15.26 14.41 4.75
CA ILE A 323 -15.67 14.95 3.44
C ILE A 323 -15.57 13.91 2.31
N CYS A 324 -14.83 12.82 2.55
CA CYS A 324 -14.70 11.73 1.61
C CYS A 324 -15.85 10.72 1.73
N PRO A 325 -16.07 9.88 0.70
CA PRO A 325 -17.00 8.76 0.78
C PRO A 325 -16.72 7.84 1.97
N MET A 326 -17.75 7.18 2.48
CA MET A 326 -17.60 6.10 3.45
C MET A 326 -17.39 4.77 2.72
N ALA A 327 -16.44 3.97 3.21
CA ALA A 327 -16.18 2.63 2.74
C ALA A 327 -16.50 1.60 3.83
N LYS A 328 -17.05 0.44 3.45
CA LYS A 328 -17.15 -0.70 4.36
C LYS A 328 -15.80 -1.40 4.44
N MET A 329 -15.17 -1.32 5.59
CA MET A 329 -13.79 -1.75 5.77
C MET A 329 -13.54 -2.19 7.21
N TYR A 330 -12.45 -2.92 7.44
CA TYR A 330 -11.88 -3.04 8.78
C TYR A 330 -11.28 -1.69 9.16
N THR A 331 -11.74 -1.11 10.26
CA THR A 331 -11.36 0.23 10.70
C THR A 331 -11.13 0.32 12.20
N LEU A 332 -10.25 1.24 12.60
CA LEU A 332 -10.03 1.67 13.98
C LEU A 332 -10.84 2.94 14.33
N GLY A 333 -11.64 3.44 13.38
CA GLY A 333 -12.38 4.70 13.47
C GLY A 333 -11.63 5.87 12.80
N ASN A 334 -12.37 6.72 12.08
CA ASN A 334 -11.80 7.86 11.32
C ASN A 334 -11.11 8.89 12.22
N GLY A 335 -11.43 8.96 13.51
CA GLY A 335 -10.76 9.79 14.49
C GLY A 335 -9.54 9.13 15.16
N PHE A 336 -9.24 7.85 14.86
CA PHE A 336 -8.05 7.19 15.40
C PHE A 336 -6.77 7.76 14.75
N ILE A 337 -5.88 8.25 15.59
CA ILE A 337 -4.57 8.79 15.16
C ILE A 337 -3.49 7.80 15.57
N PRO A 338 -2.90 7.04 14.61
CA PRO A 338 -1.82 6.13 14.92
C PRO A 338 -0.62 6.84 15.55
N SER A 339 0.06 6.18 16.47
CA SER A 339 1.31 6.69 17.05
C SER A 339 2.35 6.99 15.95
N ALA A 340 3.33 7.84 16.26
CA ALA A 340 4.37 8.26 15.33
C ALA A 340 5.41 7.14 15.06
N ASN A 341 4.97 5.96 14.64
CA ASN A 341 5.87 4.90 14.19
C ASN A 341 6.57 5.30 12.87
N HIS A 342 7.68 4.63 12.56
CA HIS A 342 8.49 4.96 11.38
C HIS A 342 8.03 4.31 10.07
N ALA A 343 7.06 3.40 10.10
CA ALA A 343 6.39 2.84 8.93
C ALA A 343 5.20 3.73 8.51
N GLY A 344 5.50 4.95 8.10
CA GLY A 344 4.48 5.99 7.81
C GLY A 344 3.47 5.59 6.73
N GLY A 345 3.84 4.71 5.80
CA GLY A 345 2.96 4.16 4.78
C GLY A 345 1.94 3.13 5.29
N LEU A 346 2.08 2.67 6.56
CA LEU A 346 1.14 1.75 7.21
C LEU A 346 0.30 2.42 8.31
N ARG A 347 0.34 3.76 8.42
CA ARG A 347 -0.38 4.54 9.43
C ARG A 347 -1.71 5.06 8.90
N TYR A 348 -2.63 4.15 8.63
CA TYR A 348 -3.99 4.48 8.19
C TYR A 348 -5.02 3.72 9.04
N HIS A 349 -6.07 4.41 9.46
CA HIS A 349 -7.09 3.86 10.38
C HIS A 349 -7.95 2.75 9.75
N GLY A 350 -7.99 2.65 8.42
CA GLY A 350 -8.83 1.70 7.68
C GLY A 350 -8.04 0.83 6.70
N MET A 351 -8.71 -0.16 6.14
CA MET A 351 -8.17 -1.09 5.17
C MET A 351 -9.00 -1.03 3.89
N SER A 352 -8.40 -1.26 2.70
CA SER A 352 -9.14 -1.33 1.46
C SER A 352 -10.34 -2.28 1.54
N ALA A 353 -11.43 -1.93 0.87
CA ALA A 353 -12.67 -2.72 0.89
C ALA A 353 -12.44 -4.15 0.35
N ILE A 354 -11.58 -4.31 -0.67
CA ILE A 354 -11.23 -5.64 -1.22
C ILE A 354 -10.49 -6.49 -0.16
N VAL A 355 -9.43 -5.98 0.44
CA VAL A 355 -8.65 -6.74 1.44
C VAL A 355 -9.49 -7.01 2.69
N SER A 356 -10.31 -6.04 3.10
CA SER A 356 -11.25 -6.21 4.21
C SER A 356 -12.26 -7.33 3.96
N GLN A 357 -12.86 -7.36 2.76
CA GLN A 357 -13.82 -8.41 2.41
C GLN A 357 -13.15 -9.78 2.34
N LEU A 358 -11.97 -9.88 1.70
CA LEU A 358 -11.22 -11.13 1.62
C LEU A 358 -10.80 -11.65 3.00
N TYR A 359 -10.41 -10.77 3.92
CA TYR A 359 -10.11 -11.13 5.30
C TYR A 359 -11.37 -11.58 6.05
N HIS A 360 -12.48 -10.86 5.87
CA HIS A 360 -13.77 -11.21 6.47
C HIS A 360 -14.28 -12.60 6.03
N ASP A 361 -14.04 -12.93 4.77
CA ASP A 361 -14.44 -14.22 4.15
C ASP A 361 -13.43 -15.35 4.44
N GLY A 362 -12.33 -15.07 5.17
CA GLY A 362 -11.36 -16.08 5.59
C GLY A 362 -10.31 -16.48 4.53
N TYR A 363 -10.15 -15.70 3.46
CA TYR A 363 -9.08 -15.93 2.47
C TYR A 363 -7.71 -15.46 2.92
N LEU A 364 -7.64 -14.61 3.95
CA LEU A 364 -6.41 -14.02 4.48
C LEU A 364 -6.31 -14.27 5.99
N GLU A 365 -5.07 -14.42 6.47
CA GLU A 365 -4.72 -14.25 7.88
C GLU A 365 -4.17 -12.84 8.09
N ALA A 366 -4.30 -12.28 9.29
CA ALA A 366 -3.68 -11.03 9.67
C ALA A 366 -2.74 -11.20 10.86
N ARG A 367 -1.62 -10.51 10.86
CA ARG A 367 -0.68 -10.40 11.99
C ARG A 367 -0.28 -8.97 12.22
N SER A 368 -0.21 -8.57 13.48
CA SER A 368 0.42 -7.34 13.91
C SER A 368 1.82 -7.61 14.45
N VAL A 369 2.78 -6.72 14.13
CA VAL A 369 4.17 -6.84 14.58
C VAL A 369 4.66 -5.53 15.18
N GLU A 370 5.50 -5.63 16.21
CA GLU A 370 6.08 -4.51 16.94
C GLU A 370 7.23 -3.87 16.14
N GLN A 371 7.36 -2.55 16.27
CA GLN A 371 8.31 -1.77 15.50
C GLN A 371 9.78 -2.19 15.72
N THR A 372 10.17 -2.47 16.97
CA THR A 372 11.55 -2.89 17.28
C THR A 372 11.88 -4.22 16.62
N SER A 373 10.96 -5.20 16.63
CA SER A 373 11.15 -6.49 15.96
C SER A 373 11.19 -6.36 14.43
N VAL A 374 10.48 -5.37 13.89
CA VAL A 374 10.52 -5.03 12.45
C VAL A 374 11.89 -4.51 12.05
N PHE A 375 12.49 -3.62 12.84
CA PHE A 375 13.84 -3.08 12.55
C PHE A 375 14.94 -4.11 12.77
N GLU A 376 14.81 -4.99 13.78
CA GLU A 376 15.68 -6.15 13.95
C GLU A 376 15.72 -7.01 12.68
N ALA A 377 14.53 -7.35 12.15
CA ALA A 377 14.39 -8.13 10.93
C ALA A 377 14.91 -7.38 9.69
N ALA A 378 14.71 -6.06 9.62
CA ALA A 378 15.19 -5.22 8.54
C ALA A 378 16.74 -5.23 8.47
N GLU A 379 17.41 -5.05 9.58
CA GLU A 379 18.86 -5.08 9.63
C GLU A 379 19.44 -6.48 9.40
N PHE A 380 18.78 -7.51 9.94
CA PHE A 380 19.19 -8.88 9.68
C PHE A 380 19.10 -9.19 8.18
N PHE A 381 17.99 -8.82 7.54
CA PHE A 381 17.80 -8.97 6.10
C PHE A 381 18.83 -8.17 5.29
N ALA A 382 19.10 -6.92 5.68
CA ALA A 382 20.08 -6.08 5.00
C ALA A 382 21.49 -6.70 5.06
N ARG A 383 21.87 -7.27 6.21
CA ARG A 383 23.15 -7.98 6.37
C ARG A 383 23.20 -9.31 5.60
N CYS A 384 22.07 -9.94 5.33
CA CYS A 384 22.01 -11.19 4.55
C CYS A 384 21.98 -10.94 3.04
N GLU A 385 21.07 -10.06 2.59
CA GLU A 385 20.74 -9.90 1.16
C GLU A 385 21.37 -8.64 0.53
N GLY A 386 22.01 -7.77 1.33
CA GLY A 386 22.63 -6.54 0.82
C GLY A 386 21.63 -5.48 0.38
N ILE A 387 20.38 -5.57 0.79
CA ILE A 387 19.30 -4.64 0.45
C ILE A 387 18.79 -4.00 1.73
N LEU A 388 18.80 -2.66 1.80
CA LEU A 388 18.21 -1.91 2.90
C LEU A 388 16.70 -1.72 2.64
N PRO A 389 15.83 -2.40 3.39
CA PRO A 389 14.39 -2.36 3.14
C PRO A 389 13.74 -1.13 3.77
N ALA A 390 12.63 -0.67 3.18
CA ALA A 390 11.77 0.31 3.85
C ALA A 390 11.14 -0.29 5.13
N PRO A 391 10.89 0.50 6.17
CA PRO A 391 10.23 0.03 7.40
C PRO A 391 8.91 -0.68 7.13
N GLU A 392 8.15 -0.23 6.15
CA GLU A 392 6.90 -0.87 5.71
C GLU A 392 7.14 -2.31 5.25
N SER A 393 8.09 -2.51 4.34
CA SER A 393 8.43 -3.84 3.80
C SER A 393 8.95 -4.78 4.88
N SER A 394 9.59 -4.23 5.90
CA SER A 394 10.22 -4.99 6.98
C SER A 394 9.22 -5.72 7.86
N HIS A 395 7.93 -5.30 7.85
CA HIS A 395 6.83 -6.06 8.45
C HIS A 395 6.65 -7.43 7.78
N ALA A 396 6.67 -7.46 6.45
CA ALA A 396 6.62 -8.71 5.70
C ALA A 396 7.88 -9.56 5.90
N ILE A 397 9.07 -8.92 5.96
CA ILE A 397 10.34 -9.61 6.24
C ILE A 397 10.29 -10.28 7.63
N ARG A 398 9.82 -9.58 8.68
CA ARG A 398 9.71 -10.17 10.02
C ARG A 398 8.87 -11.44 10.00
N THR A 399 7.71 -11.37 9.40
CA THR A 399 6.80 -12.53 9.30
C THR A 399 7.39 -13.65 8.43
N ALA A 400 8.08 -13.32 7.34
CA ALA A 400 8.74 -14.33 6.49
C ALA A 400 9.87 -15.05 7.27
N ILE A 401 10.63 -14.34 8.08
CA ILE A 401 11.66 -14.92 8.97
C ILE A 401 10.98 -15.83 9.99
N ASP A 402 9.89 -15.43 10.63
CA ASP A 402 9.18 -16.24 11.61
C ASP A 402 8.64 -17.53 11.01
N GLU A 403 8.03 -17.48 9.83
CA GLU A 403 7.58 -18.67 9.12
C GLU A 403 8.74 -19.58 8.69
N ALA A 404 9.86 -19.01 8.28
CA ALA A 404 11.07 -19.77 7.92
C ALA A 404 11.71 -20.45 9.17
N VAL A 405 11.73 -19.77 10.32
CA VAL A 405 12.16 -20.36 11.59
C VAL A 405 11.24 -21.51 12.00
N LYS A 406 9.92 -21.32 11.86
CA LYS A 406 8.96 -22.39 12.10
C LYS A 406 9.21 -23.61 11.19
N CYS A 407 9.52 -23.40 9.93
CA CYS A 407 9.91 -24.48 9.00
C CYS A 407 11.18 -25.22 9.49
N ARG A 408 12.16 -24.49 10.03
CA ARG A 408 13.36 -25.10 10.62
C ARG A 408 13.01 -25.98 11.84
N GLU A 409 12.11 -25.51 12.70
CA GLU A 409 11.72 -26.22 13.93
C GLU A 409 10.87 -27.46 13.64
N THR A 410 10.00 -27.40 12.64
CA THR A 410 9.13 -28.51 12.23
C THR A 410 9.77 -29.46 11.23
N GLY A 411 10.84 -29.05 10.54
CA GLY A 411 11.44 -29.77 9.44
C GLY A 411 10.63 -29.71 8.13
N GLU A 412 9.56 -28.91 8.07
CA GLU A 412 8.73 -28.76 6.87
C GLU A 412 9.41 -27.87 5.84
N GLU A 413 9.46 -28.31 4.59
CA GLU A 413 9.85 -27.45 3.45
C GLU A 413 8.62 -26.70 2.95
N LYS A 414 8.65 -25.35 3.02
CA LYS A 414 7.63 -24.47 2.47
C LYS A 414 8.26 -23.45 1.52
N THR A 415 7.55 -23.09 0.49
CA THR A 415 7.90 -21.98 -0.40
C THR A 415 7.18 -20.71 0.09
N ILE A 416 7.96 -19.74 0.56
CA ILE A 416 7.51 -18.46 1.09
C ILE A 416 7.79 -17.38 0.07
N VAL A 417 6.76 -16.60 -0.32
CA VAL A 417 6.90 -15.44 -1.21
C VAL A 417 6.44 -14.20 -0.45
N PHE A 418 7.25 -13.15 -0.42
CA PHE A 418 6.83 -11.90 0.19
C PHE A 418 7.09 -10.67 -0.68
N GLY A 419 6.32 -9.61 -0.44
CA GLY A 419 6.48 -8.33 -1.11
C GLY A 419 7.54 -7.45 -0.44
N LEU A 420 8.64 -7.15 -1.13
CA LEU A 420 9.63 -6.15 -0.74
C LEU A 420 9.29 -4.83 -1.43
N THR A 421 8.41 -4.05 -0.82
CA THR A 421 7.63 -2.99 -1.45
C THR A 421 8.36 -1.66 -1.62
N GLY A 422 9.49 -1.46 -0.89
CA GLY A 422 10.21 -0.19 -0.92
C GLY A 422 11.63 -0.28 -0.40
N THR A 423 12.45 0.69 -0.84
CA THR A 423 13.82 0.91 -0.34
C THR A 423 13.84 1.76 0.94
N GLY A 424 14.79 1.47 1.84
CA GLY A 424 14.96 2.16 3.13
C GLY A 424 15.92 3.36 3.13
N TYR A 425 16.54 3.68 2.01
CA TYR A 425 17.56 4.76 1.99
C TYR A 425 17.05 6.14 2.40
N PHE A 426 15.75 6.39 2.27
CA PHE A 426 15.11 7.62 2.77
C PHE A 426 14.66 7.54 4.24
N ASP A 427 14.87 6.40 4.90
CA ASP A 427 14.39 6.14 6.26
C ASP A 427 15.55 6.02 7.28
N MET A 428 16.73 6.55 6.95
CA MET A 428 17.94 6.44 7.76
C MET A 428 17.82 7.06 9.16
N VAL A 429 16.95 8.06 9.32
CA VAL A 429 16.63 8.61 10.65
C VAL A 429 15.99 7.55 11.55
N ALA A 430 15.15 6.68 10.99
CA ALA A 430 14.53 5.60 11.75
C ALA A 430 15.55 4.51 12.12
N TYR A 431 16.41 4.12 11.17
CA TYR A 431 17.49 3.17 11.44
C TYR A 431 18.47 3.71 12.49
N ASN A 432 18.80 5.02 12.43
CA ASN A 432 19.64 5.64 13.47
C ASN A 432 19.02 5.51 14.86
N LYS A 433 17.74 5.84 15.01
CA LYS A 433 17.05 5.71 16.31
C LYS A 433 17.01 4.26 16.82
N TYR A 434 16.87 3.31 15.92
CA TYR A 434 16.91 1.89 16.29
C TYR A 434 18.31 1.51 16.78
N ASN A 435 19.37 1.86 16.04
CA ASN A 435 20.75 1.55 16.38
C ASN A 435 21.23 2.23 17.67
N ASP A 436 20.71 3.43 17.97
CA ASP A 436 21.04 4.18 19.19
C ASP A 436 20.18 3.72 20.39
N GLY A 437 19.27 2.76 20.21
CA GLY A 437 18.39 2.27 21.28
C GLY A 437 17.28 3.25 21.70
N GLU A 438 16.99 4.23 20.86
CA GLU A 438 15.98 5.27 21.10
C GLU A 438 14.58 4.90 20.56
N MET A 439 14.45 3.74 19.91
CA MET A 439 13.19 3.28 19.36
C MET A 439 12.41 2.45 20.38
N GLY A 440 11.15 2.81 20.59
CA GLY A 440 10.23 2.07 21.44
C GLY A 440 9.05 1.51 20.68
N ASP A 441 8.39 0.52 21.26
CA ASP A 441 7.15 -0.03 20.75
C ASP A 441 5.94 0.70 21.35
N TYR A 442 4.87 0.73 20.58
CA TYR A 442 3.57 1.22 21.03
C TYR A 442 2.47 0.30 20.51
N ILE A 443 1.65 -0.16 21.42
CA ILE A 443 0.45 -0.94 21.12
C ILE A 443 -0.73 -0.15 21.70
N PRO A 444 -1.75 0.21 20.88
CA PRO A 444 -2.92 0.93 21.36
C PRO A 444 -3.61 0.15 22.48
N THR A 445 -3.95 0.81 23.56
CA THR A 445 -4.76 0.25 24.63
C THR A 445 -6.21 0.02 24.16
N ASP A 446 -6.98 -0.77 24.89
CA ASP A 446 -8.42 -0.93 24.59
C ASP A 446 -9.18 0.41 24.73
N GLU A 447 -8.71 1.30 25.61
CA GLU A 447 -9.26 2.64 25.75
C GLU A 447 -8.96 3.53 24.51
N ASP A 448 -7.75 3.45 23.96
CA ASP A 448 -7.39 4.17 22.72
C ASP A 448 -8.25 3.69 21.55
N LEU A 449 -8.46 2.37 21.44
CA LEU A 449 -9.32 1.81 20.40
C LEU A 449 -10.78 2.18 20.61
N ALA A 450 -11.28 2.17 21.84
CA ALA A 450 -12.65 2.57 22.13
C ALA A 450 -12.92 4.03 21.76
N LYS A 451 -11.96 4.95 21.98
CA LYS A 451 -12.03 6.34 21.52
C LYS A 451 -12.11 6.41 19.99
N GLY A 452 -11.31 5.62 19.29
CA GLY A 452 -11.37 5.52 17.82
C GLY A 452 -12.73 4.99 17.36
N PHE A 453 -13.19 3.87 17.91
CA PHE A 453 -14.47 3.26 17.54
C PHE A 453 -15.68 4.18 17.78
N ALA A 454 -15.60 5.05 18.79
CA ALA A 454 -16.64 6.03 19.05
C ALA A 454 -16.83 7.06 17.92
N THR A 455 -15.87 7.19 17.01
CA THR A 455 -15.96 8.09 15.83
C THR A 455 -16.57 7.42 14.61
N ILE A 456 -16.77 6.09 14.64
CA ILE A 456 -17.38 5.36 13.53
C ILE A 456 -18.85 5.77 13.43
N PRO A 457 -19.32 6.18 12.23
CA PRO A 457 -20.71 6.59 12.06
C PRO A 457 -21.66 5.42 12.30
N SER A 458 -22.77 5.69 13.01
CA SER A 458 -23.84 4.74 13.23
C SER A 458 -25.11 5.22 12.51
N PHE A 459 -25.67 4.39 11.63
CA PHE A 459 -26.88 4.70 10.90
C PHE A 459 -27.70 3.43 10.59
N PRO A 460 -29.04 3.53 10.48
CA PRO A 460 -29.92 2.38 10.30
C PRO A 460 -29.56 1.52 9.09
N GLY A 461 -29.52 0.19 9.29
CA GLY A 461 -29.22 -0.79 8.25
C GLY A 461 -27.74 -1.06 7.98
N HIS A 462 -26.85 -0.45 8.75
CA HIS A 462 -25.38 -0.61 8.64
C HIS A 462 -24.71 -0.76 10.02
N GLU A 463 -25.40 -1.42 10.94
CA GLU A 463 -24.94 -1.69 12.31
C GLU A 463 -23.79 -2.70 12.38
#